data_373a690f5b1a9d6da007f143ef3abbbb
#
_entry.id   373a690f5b1a9d6da007f143ef3abbbb
#
_cell.length_a   1.000
_cell.length_b   1.000
_cell.length_c   1.000
_cell.angle_alpha   90.00
_cell.angle_beta   90.00
_cell.angle_gamma   90.00
#
_symmetry.space_group_name_H-M   'P 1'
#
loop_
_entity.id
_entity.type
_entity.pdbx_description
1 polymer ?
#
loop_
_entity_poly.entity_id
_entity_poly.type
_entity_poly.pdbx_seq_one_letter_code
_entity_poly.pdbx_strand_id
1 'polypeptide(L)'
;MTTKQRAYLKGLAMNIDPIFQIGKGGLTTEYLEGVEEALEARELIKINVLKNCADDGRELAQMLAERTRSQVVQVIGRKIVLYRPAKEEKKRKIILPEK
;
A
#
# COMPACT_ATOMS: atom_id res chain seq x y z
N MET A 1 6.41 11.15 6.50
CA MET A 1 7.48 10.35 5.85
C MET A 1 8.45 11.26 5.12
N THR A 2 9.74 11.09 5.35
CA THR A 2 10.76 11.88 4.68
C THR A 2 11.07 11.31 3.30
N THR A 3 11.73 12.09 2.46
CA THR A 3 12.16 11.64 1.14
C THR A 3 13.08 10.43 1.25
N LYS A 4 13.96 10.44 2.24
CA LYS A 4 14.87 9.32 2.50
C LYS A 4 14.14 8.04 2.87
N GLN A 5 13.14 8.17 3.73
CA GLN A 5 12.31 7.03 4.15
C GLN A 5 11.51 6.49 2.98
N ARG A 6 10.94 7.37 2.18
CA ARG A 6 10.19 6.98 0.98
C ARG A 6 11.07 6.24 -0.02
N ALA A 7 12.28 6.72 -0.24
CA ALA A 7 13.22 6.07 -1.15
C ALA A 7 13.58 4.66 -0.66
N TYR A 8 13.76 4.51 0.64
CA TYR A 8 14.04 3.20 1.24
C TYR A 8 12.88 2.22 0.98
N LEU A 9 11.66 2.69 1.21
CA LEU A 9 10.46 1.85 1.00
C LEU A 9 10.26 1.51 -0.48
N LYS A 10 10.56 2.43 -1.38
CA LYS A 10 10.50 2.15 -2.82
C LYS A 10 11.47 1.04 -3.19
N GLY A 11 12.65 1.05 -2.60
CA GLY A 11 13.66 0.01 -2.83
C GLY A 11 13.16 -1.35 -2.37
N LEU A 12 12.57 -1.42 -1.18
CA LEU A 12 11.99 -2.67 -0.68
C LEU A 12 10.87 -3.16 -1.59
N ALA A 13 10.04 -2.24 -2.08
CA ALA A 13 8.89 -2.57 -2.92
C ALA A 13 9.27 -3.18 -4.25
N MET A 14 10.48 -2.93 -4.73
CA MET A 14 10.94 -3.51 -6.00
C MET A 14 11.03 -5.02 -5.95
N ASN A 15 11.18 -5.58 -4.75
CA ASN A 15 11.36 -7.02 -4.56
C ASN A 15 10.10 -7.74 -4.08
N ILE A 16 8.97 -7.05 -4.02
CA ILE A 16 7.72 -7.68 -3.62
C ILE A 16 6.72 -7.68 -4.78
N ASP A 17 5.90 -8.71 -4.80
CA ASP A 17 4.86 -8.84 -5.82
C ASP A 17 3.55 -8.23 -5.32
N PRO A 18 2.67 -7.78 -6.25
CA PRO A 18 1.34 -7.35 -5.86
C PRO A 18 0.58 -8.50 -5.20
N ILE A 19 -0.01 -8.22 -4.04
CA ILE A 19 -0.80 -9.24 -3.33
C ILE A 19 -2.30 -9.02 -3.48
N PHE A 20 -2.70 -7.86 -3.99
CA PHE A 20 -4.10 -7.53 -4.26
C PHE A 20 -4.25 -6.96 -5.65
N GLN A 21 -5.46 -7.08 -6.17
CA GLN A 21 -5.83 -6.47 -7.44
C GLN A 21 -7.10 -5.67 -7.23
N ILE A 22 -7.24 -4.55 -7.94
CA ILE A 22 -8.46 -3.75 -7.93
C ILE A 22 -9.04 -3.81 -9.33
N GLY A 23 -10.24 -4.35 -9.45
CA GLY A 23 -10.91 -4.48 -10.73
C GLY A 23 -12.17 -3.63 -10.78
N LYS A 24 -13.12 -4.07 -11.58
CA LYS A 24 -14.37 -3.37 -11.85
C LYS A 24 -15.20 -3.05 -10.59
N GLY A 25 -15.12 -3.91 -9.57
CA GLY A 25 -15.87 -3.72 -8.33
C GLY A 25 -15.36 -2.57 -7.45
N GLY A 26 -14.16 -2.09 -7.72
CA GLY A 26 -13.58 -1.01 -6.95
C GLY A 26 -13.29 -1.38 -5.49
N LEU A 27 -13.40 -0.38 -4.61
CA LEU A 27 -13.11 -0.58 -3.19
C LEU A 27 -14.39 -0.89 -2.41
N THR A 28 -14.48 -2.10 -1.89
CA THR A 28 -15.57 -2.51 -1.01
C THR A 28 -15.08 -2.51 0.43
N THR A 29 -16.01 -2.57 1.38
CA THR A 29 -15.66 -2.68 2.79
C THR A 29 -14.82 -3.93 3.05
N GLU A 30 -15.19 -5.04 2.45
CA GLU A 30 -14.46 -6.30 2.59
C GLU A 30 -13.06 -6.21 2.03
N TYR A 31 -12.91 -5.52 0.88
CA TYR A 31 -11.62 -5.30 0.27
C TYR A 31 -10.71 -4.50 1.22
N LEU A 32 -11.26 -3.43 1.80
CA LEU A 32 -10.51 -2.59 2.72
C LEU A 32 -10.07 -3.33 3.97
N GLU A 33 -10.93 -4.20 4.49
CA GLU A 33 -10.57 -5.04 5.63
C GLU A 33 -9.39 -5.96 5.30
N GLY A 34 -9.41 -6.54 4.10
CA GLY A 34 -8.30 -7.38 3.63
C GLY A 34 -7.00 -6.60 3.52
N VAL A 35 -7.08 -5.36 3.01
CA VAL A 35 -5.90 -4.50 2.91
C VAL A 35 -5.36 -4.16 4.30
N GLU A 36 -6.23 -3.86 5.26
CA GLU A 36 -5.81 -3.58 6.62
C GLU A 36 -5.10 -4.77 7.27
N GLU A 37 -5.65 -5.98 7.07
CA GLU A 37 -5.02 -7.19 7.58
C GLU A 37 -3.63 -7.40 6.98
N ALA A 38 -3.50 -7.16 5.68
CA ALA A 38 -2.23 -7.30 4.99
C ALA A 38 -1.21 -6.26 5.47
N LEU A 39 -1.65 -5.03 5.70
CA LEU A 39 -0.77 -3.99 6.23
C LEU A 39 -0.30 -4.34 7.64
N GLU A 40 -1.19 -4.89 8.46
CA GLU A 40 -0.81 -5.30 9.81
C GLU A 40 0.22 -6.43 9.79
N ALA A 41 0.08 -7.36 8.85
CA ALA A 41 0.97 -8.50 8.73
C ALA A 41 2.29 -8.19 8.04
N ARG A 42 2.27 -7.30 7.06
CA ARG A 42 3.43 -7.07 6.16
C ARG A 42 4.00 -5.67 6.21
N GLU A 43 3.23 -4.69 6.63
CA GLU A 43 3.56 -3.26 6.69
C GLU A 43 3.74 -2.60 5.32
N LEU A 44 4.34 -3.26 4.36
CA LEU A 44 4.54 -2.75 3.00
C LEU A 44 3.86 -3.70 2.03
N ILE A 45 2.93 -3.18 1.22
CA ILE A 45 2.20 -3.99 0.26
C ILE A 45 2.14 -3.30 -1.11
N LYS A 46 1.96 -4.10 -2.13
CA LYS A 46 1.81 -3.63 -3.50
C LYS A 46 0.46 -4.11 -4.04
N ILE A 47 -0.25 -3.23 -4.71
CA ILE A 47 -1.58 -3.49 -5.27
C ILE A 47 -1.53 -3.20 -6.75
N ASN A 48 -2.12 -4.09 -7.55
CA ASN A 48 -2.21 -3.93 -9.00
C ASN A 48 -3.61 -3.48 -9.39
N VAL A 49 -3.72 -2.38 -10.12
CA VAL A 49 -4.99 -1.88 -10.63
C VAL A 49 -5.23 -2.50 -12.00
N LEU A 50 -6.30 -3.25 -12.14
CA LEU A 50 -6.63 -3.93 -13.40
C LEU A 50 -7.16 -2.94 -14.44
N LYS A 51 -7.03 -3.31 -15.69
CA LYS A 51 -7.46 -2.46 -16.82
C LYS A 51 -8.96 -2.13 -16.80
N ASN A 52 -9.76 -3.04 -16.25
CA ASN A 52 -11.21 -2.84 -16.20
C ASN A 52 -11.67 -1.97 -15.03
N CYS A 53 -10.75 -1.44 -14.25
CA CYS A 53 -11.08 -0.48 -13.21
C CYS A 53 -11.14 0.90 -13.83
N ALA A 54 -12.27 1.58 -13.64
CA ALA A 54 -12.49 2.91 -14.23
C ALA A 54 -11.77 4.02 -13.48
N ASP A 55 -11.41 3.78 -12.23
CA ASP A 55 -10.82 4.80 -11.38
C ASP A 55 -9.33 4.99 -11.65
N ASP A 56 -8.87 6.22 -11.46
CA ASP A 56 -7.47 6.55 -11.59
C ASP A 56 -6.67 5.95 -10.43
N GLY A 57 -5.50 5.41 -10.73
CA GLY A 57 -4.64 4.79 -9.72
C GLY A 57 -4.26 5.72 -8.59
N ARG A 58 -4.05 7.00 -8.88
CA ARG A 58 -3.68 7.97 -7.85
C ARG A 58 -4.84 8.26 -6.91
N GLU A 59 -6.06 8.36 -7.45
CA GLU A 59 -7.25 8.56 -6.64
C GLU A 59 -7.50 7.35 -5.76
N LEU A 60 -7.36 6.15 -6.31
CA LEU A 60 -7.50 4.91 -5.56
C LEU A 60 -6.48 4.82 -4.44
N ALA A 61 -5.23 5.18 -4.73
CA ALA A 61 -4.18 5.16 -3.73
C ALA A 61 -4.51 6.10 -2.57
N GLN A 62 -5.00 7.29 -2.88
CA GLN A 62 -5.37 8.26 -1.86
C GLN A 62 -6.51 7.76 -1.00
N MET A 63 -7.54 7.19 -1.63
CA MET A 63 -8.68 6.61 -0.91
C MET A 63 -8.24 5.47 -0.01
N LEU A 64 -7.40 4.58 -0.52
CA LEU A 64 -6.87 3.46 0.26
C LEU A 64 -6.08 3.96 1.47
N ALA A 65 -5.21 4.93 1.25
CA ALA A 65 -4.39 5.48 2.33
C ALA A 65 -5.25 6.09 3.43
N GLU A 66 -6.25 6.85 3.07
CA GLU A 66 -7.16 7.49 4.02
C GLU A 66 -7.97 6.44 4.80
N ARG A 67 -8.51 5.45 4.10
CA ARG A 67 -9.37 4.43 4.71
C ARG A 67 -8.61 3.47 5.61
N THR A 68 -7.37 3.17 5.28
CA THR A 68 -6.56 2.22 6.03
C THR A 68 -5.52 2.87 6.93
N ARG A 69 -5.48 4.21 6.94
CA ARG A 69 -4.51 4.99 7.70
C ARG A 69 -3.08 4.62 7.33
N SER A 70 -2.87 4.37 6.05
CA SER A 70 -1.55 4.07 5.51
C SER A 70 -1.03 5.26 4.73
N GLN A 71 0.21 5.14 4.26
CA GLN A 71 0.81 6.18 3.44
C GLN A 71 1.09 5.64 2.04
N VAL A 72 0.84 6.49 1.05
CA VAL A 72 1.17 6.14 -0.33
C VAL A 72 2.67 6.31 -0.51
N VAL A 73 3.36 5.22 -0.79
CA VAL A 73 4.80 5.26 -1.06
C VAL A 73 5.05 5.64 -2.51
N GLN A 74 4.26 5.07 -3.40
CA GLN A 74 4.49 5.22 -4.83
C GLN A 74 3.27 4.79 -5.63
N VAL A 75 3.03 5.46 -6.73
CA VAL A 75 2.05 5.02 -7.74
C VAL A 75 2.79 5.03 -9.06
N ILE A 76 3.02 3.87 -9.64
CA ILE A 76 3.67 3.75 -10.95
C ILE A 76 2.76 2.98 -11.88
N GLY A 77 2.27 3.66 -12.94
CA GLY A 77 1.34 3.04 -13.86
C GLY A 77 0.12 2.53 -13.11
N ARG A 78 -0.08 1.23 -13.13
CA ARG A 78 -1.22 0.59 -12.47
C ARG A 78 -0.85 -0.07 -11.14
N LYS A 79 0.31 0.25 -10.58
CA LYS A 79 0.75 -0.35 -9.32
C LYS A 79 0.79 0.71 -8.23
N ILE A 80 0.23 0.34 -7.07
CA ILE A 80 0.18 1.20 -5.89
C ILE A 80 0.97 0.53 -4.78
N VAL A 81 1.84 1.28 -4.13
CA VAL A 81 2.60 0.80 -2.98
C VAL A 81 2.17 1.57 -1.74
N LEU A 82 1.73 0.84 -0.73
CA LEU A 82 1.28 1.42 0.54
C LEU A 82 2.15 0.92 1.68
N TYR A 83 2.34 1.79 2.66
CA TYR A 83 3.09 1.46 3.87
C TYR A 83 2.33 1.92 5.11
N ARG A 84 2.31 1.07 6.12
CA ARG A 84 1.81 1.42 7.45
C ARG A 84 2.54 0.54 8.46
N PRO A 85 3.15 1.13 9.51
CA PRO A 85 3.73 0.27 10.54
C PRO A 85 2.63 -0.54 11.23
N ALA A 86 2.93 -1.77 11.57
CA ALA A 86 1.97 -2.62 12.26
C ALA A 86 1.58 -1.97 13.58
N LYS A 87 0.31 -2.07 13.94
CA LYS A 87 -0.20 -1.51 15.20
C LYS A 87 0.41 -2.23 16.39
N GLU A 88 0.55 -3.56 16.27
CA GLU A 88 1.23 -4.34 17.29
C GLU A 88 2.73 -4.29 17.05
N GLU A 89 3.48 -3.85 18.05
CA GLU A 89 4.93 -3.75 17.95
C GLU A 89 5.60 -5.06 17.59
N LYS A 90 5.04 -6.17 18.08
CA LYS A 90 5.56 -7.52 17.80
C LYS A 90 5.59 -7.85 16.32
N LYS A 91 4.71 -7.25 15.55
CA LYS A 91 4.58 -7.51 14.11
C LYS A 91 5.41 -6.57 13.26
N ARG A 92 6.04 -5.57 13.86
CA ARG A 92 6.85 -4.61 13.11
C ARG A 92 8.13 -5.25 12.61
N LYS A 93 8.31 -5.19 11.29
CA LYS A 93 9.44 -5.81 10.60
C LYS A 93 10.31 -4.81 9.89
N ILE A 94 9.73 -3.70 9.47
CA ILE A 94 10.45 -2.70 8.69
C ILE A 94 10.97 -1.62 9.61
N ILE A 95 12.26 -1.39 9.54
CA ILE A 95 12.91 -0.33 10.31
C ILE A 95 13.26 0.77 9.32
N LEU A 96 12.57 1.91 9.45
CA LEU A 96 12.82 3.04 8.57
C LEU A 96 14.11 3.75 8.95
N PRO A 97 14.84 4.27 7.96
CA PRO A 97 16.01 5.09 8.27
C PRO A 97 15.57 6.36 8.98
N GLU A 98 16.46 6.90 9.81
CA GLU A 98 16.20 8.16 10.48
C GLU A 98 16.16 9.27 9.45
N LYS A 99 15.51 10.37 9.82
CA LYS A 99 15.30 11.53 8.94
C LYS A 99 16.57 12.06 8.30
#